data_b349d8afc1256b0f4afce08e33252bb1
#
_entry.id   b349d8afc1256b0f4afce08e33252bb1
#
_cell.length_a   1.000
_cell.length_b   1.000
_cell.length_c   1.000
_cell.angle_alpha   90.00
_cell.angle_beta   90.00
_cell.angle_gamma   90.00
#
_symmetry.space_group_name_H-M   'P 1'
#
loop_
_entity.id
_entity.type
_entity.pdbx_description
1 polymer ?
#
loop_
_entity_poly.entity_id
_entity_poly.type
_entity_poly.pdbx_seq_one_letter_code
_entity_poly.pdbx_strand_id
1 'polypeptide(L)'
;VSKVSMFKEKPTQEVAKDYIAKGALWNGGVFAFKLGYVLNRAHELIDFVDYEDLFNKYDTLNKISFDYAVVEHEPEIEVMRFAGTWKDLGTWNTLTEAMDSHAVGEALFNEKCENVHVVNELDVPILCMGLKDVVVSASPEGILVSDKEQSSYIKPYVNTLDHRVMVAEKSWGSFKVIDIDKASMTIKVTLNAGHQMNYHSHQHRDEVWTVIAGKG
;
A
#
# COMPACT_ATOMS: atom_id res chain seq x y z
N VAL A 1 0.24 -30.42 -6.97
CA VAL A 1 1.51 -29.97 -6.37
C VAL A 1 2.65 -30.58 -7.18
N SER A 2 3.67 -29.83 -7.49
CA SER A 2 4.86 -30.31 -8.20
C SER A 2 6.12 -29.61 -7.67
N LYS A 3 7.26 -30.27 -7.76
CA LYS A 3 8.55 -29.66 -7.39
C LYS A 3 8.88 -28.50 -8.35
N VAL A 4 9.47 -27.44 -7.79
CA VAL A 4 10.03 -26.31 -8.54
C VAL A 4 11.49 -26.65 -8.86
N SER A 5 11.87 -26.52 -10.13
CA SER A 5 13.25 -26.75 -10.55
C SER A 5 14.14 -25.53 -10.29
N MET A 6 13.56 -24.35 -10.38
CA MET A 6 14.24 -23.06 -10.15
C MET A 6 13.20 -21.99 -9.88
N PHE A 7 13.52 -21.08 -8.95
CA PHE A 7 12.81 -19.83 -8.73
C PHE A 7 13.68 -18.66 -9.18
N LYS A 8 13.09 -17.67 -9.82
CA LYS A 8 13.80 -16.46 -10.24
C LYS A 8 12.94 -15.23 -10.01
N GLU A 9 13.41 -14.35 -9.15
CA GLU A 9 12.73 -13.09 -8.82
C GLU A 9 13.09 -12.02 -9.86
N LYS A 10 12.09 -11.32 -10.38
CA LYS A 10 12.20 -10.17 -11.29
C LYS A 10 13.18 -10.39 -12.47
N PRO A 11 13.01 -11.43 -13.26
CA PRO A 11 13.83 -11.61 -14.46
C PRO A 11 13.59 -10.46 -15.45
N THR A 12 14.53 -10.20 -16.33
CA THR A 12 14.30 -9.25 -17.43
C THR A 12 13.15 -9.72 -18.31
N GLN A 13 12.52 -8.81 -19.04
CA GLN A 13 11.38 -9.14 -19.92
C GLN A 13 11.71 -10.24 -20.93
N GLU A 14 12.91 -10.24 -21.48
CA GLU A 14 13.37 -11.26 -22.42
C GLU A 14 13.51 -12.63 -21.77
N VAL A 15 14.12 -12.69 -20.59
CA VAL A 15 14.27 -13.90 -19.80
C VAL A 15 12.91 -14.43 -19.34
N ALA A 16 11.99 -13.55 -18.93
CA ALA A 16 10.64 -13.94 -18.56
C ALA A 16 9.88 -14.58 -19.72
N LYS A 17 9.99 -14.04 -20.94
CA LYS A 17 9.37 -14.63 -22.15
C LYS A 17 9.90 -16.03 -22.43
N ASP A 18 11.21 -16.24 -22.30
CA ASP A 18 11.84 -17.56 -22.48
C ASP A 18 11.34 -18.56 -21.42
N TYR A 19 11.25 -18.15 -20.17
CA TYR A 19 10.72 -18.98 -19.09
C TYR A 19 9.26 -19.38 -19.31
N ILE A 20 8.42 -18.42 -19.72
CA ILE A 20 7.00 -18.69 -20.04
C ILE A 20 6.90 -19.70 -21.20
N ALA A 21 7.69 -19.53 -22.25
CA ALA A 21 7.72 -20.45 -23.38
C ALA A 21 8.13 -21.88 -22.98
N LYS A 22 8.93 -22.02 -21.92
CA LYS A 22 9.33 -23.29 -21.31
C LYS A 22 8.33 -23.83 -20.27
N GLY A 23 7.21 -23.15 -20.05
CA GLY A 23 6.15 -23.58 -19.13
C GLY A 23 6.34 -23.11 -17.68
N ALA A 24 7.16 -22.10 -17.45
CA ALA A 24 7.26 -21.48 -16.12
C ALA A 24 5.92 -20.88 -15.67
N LEU A 25 5.74 -20.81 -14.37
CA LEU A 25 4.58 -20.22 -13.71
C LEU A 25 4.96 -18.89 -13.07
N TRP A 26 4.00 -17.99 -13.00
CA TRP A 26 4.13 -16.77 -12.18
C TRP A 26 3.97 -17.10 -10.70
N ASN A 27 4.85 -16.54 -9.87
CA ASN A 27 4.68 -16.57 -8.42
C ASN A 27 3.58 -15.57 -8.01
N GLY A 28 2.57 -16.06 -7.30
CA GLY A 28 1.48 -15.22 -6.75
C GLY A 28 1.81 -14.56 -5.42
N GLY A 29 3.03 -14.74 -4.89
CA GLY A 29 3.42 -14.16 -3.59
C GLY A 29 2.73 -14.83 -2.39
N VAL A 30 2.10 -15.98 -2.57
CA VAL A 30 1.42 -16.71 -1.50
C VAL A 30 2.23 -17.93 -1.14
N PHE A 31 2.73 -17.98 0.08
CA PHE A 31 3.58 -19.06 0.59
C PHE A 31 2.95 -19.75 1.79
N ALA A 32 3.12 -21.06 1.86
CA ALA A 32 2.78 -21.88 3.01
C ALA A 32 4.03 -22.63 3.49
N PHE A 33 4.35 -22.51 4.77
CA PHE A 33 5.51 -23.14 5.38
C PHE A 33 5.27 -23.41 6.87
N LYS A 34 6.09 -24.29 7.44
CA LYS A 34 6.08 -24.50 8.88
C LYS A 34 6.73 -23.31 9.58
N LEU A 35 6.13 -22.85 10.69
CA LEU A 35 6.68 -21.71 11.44
C LEU A 35 8.16 -21.89 11.82
N GLY A 36 8.55 -23.08 12.28
CA GLY A 36 9.94 -23.38 12.60
C GLY A 36 10.91 -23.26 11.44
N TYR A 37 10.46 -23.50 10.20
CA TYR A 37 11.28 -23.31 9.00
C TYR A 37 11.71 -21.84 8.86
N VAL A 38 10.75 -20.91 8.92
CA VAL A 38 11.05 -19.47 8.73
C VAL A 38 11.91 -18.93 9.87
N LEU A 39 11.64 -19.36 11.10
CA LEU A 39 12.48 -18.97 12.26
C LEU A 39 13.91 -19.46 12.10
N ASN A 40 14.11 -20.70 11.65
CA ASN A 40 15.46 -21.22 11.40
C ASN A 40 16.17 -20.43 10.30
N ARG A 41 15.48 -20.12 9.19
CA ARG A 41 16.04 -19.27 8.13
C ARG A 41 16.38 -17.88 8.61
N ALA A 42 15.53 -17.29 9.46
CA ALA A 42 15.82 -15.99 10.06
C ALA A 42 17.11 -16.03 10.91
N HIS A 43 17.30 -17.05 11.73
CA HIS A 43 18.53 -17.23 12.53
C HIS A 43 19.78 -17.53 11.70
N GLU A 44 19.64 -18.14 10.52
CA GLU A 44 20.76 -18.33 9.59
C GLU A 44 21.21 -17.00 8.93
N LEU A 45 20.28 -16.08 8.72
CA LEU A 45 20.52 -14.81 8.03
C LEU A 45 20.84 -13.66 8.99
N ILE A 46 20.32 -13.73 10.22
CA ILE A 46 20.37 -12.64 11.20
C ILE A 46 20.72 -13.23 12.57
N ASP A 47 21.71 -12.64 13.22
CA ASP A 47 22.07 -13.00 14.60
C ASP A 47 21.18 -12.23 15.58
N PHE A 48 20.20 -12.91 16.19
CA PHE A 48 19.33 -12.36 17.23
C PHE A 48 18.92 -13.43 18.24
N VAL A 49 18.60 -13.00 19.45
CA VAL A 49 18.21 -13.89 20.55
C VAL A 49 16.70 -13.94 20.71
N ASP A 50 16.05 -12.79 20.65
CA ASP A 50 14.60 -12.64 20.81
C ASP A 50 14.08 -11.46 19.95
N TYR A 51 12.78 -11.18 20.08
CA TYR A 51 12.13 -10.08 19.33
C TYR A 51 12.72 -8.71 19.69
N GLU A 52 13.01 -8.46 20.95
CA GLU A 52 13.50 -7.15 21.40
C GLU A 52 14.91 -6.90 20.86
N ASP A 53 15.78 -7.91 20.88
CA ASP A 53 17.09 -7.84 20.27
C ASP A 53 17.02 -7.61 18.75
N LEU A 54 16.13 -8.34 18.06
CA LEU A 54 15.89 -8.14 16.63
C LEU A 54 15.36 -6.73 16.33
N PHE A 55 14.42 -6.23 17.14
CA PHE A 55 13.86 -4.88 16.99
C PHE A 55 14.94 -3.81 17.13
N ASN A 56 15.82 -3.94 18.12
CA ASN A 56 16.94 -3.01 18.32
C ASN A 56 17.98 -3.06 17.19
N LYS A 57 18.09 -4.17 16.49
CA LYS A 57 19.00 -4.36 15.34
C LYS A 57 18.34 -4.05 13.98
N TYR A 58 17.02 -3.75 13.97
CA TYR A 58 16.24 -3.68 12.73
C TYR A 58 16.82 -2.73 11.68
N ASP A 59 17.30 -1.56 12.10
CA ASP A 59 17.88 -0.55 11.21
C ASP A 59 19.23 -0.98 10.60
N THR A 60 19.86 -2.02 11.13
CA THR A 60 21.12 -2.57 10.62
C THR A 60 20.92 -3.66 9.57
N LEU A 61 19.68 -4.13 9.38
CA LEU A 61 19.36 -5.22 8.48
C LEU A 61 19.43 -4.80 7.02
N ASN A 62 19.84 -5.73 6.17
CA ASN A 62 19.81 -5.53 4.73
C ASN A 62 18.37 -5.40 4.23
N LYS A 63 18.11 -4.38 3.41
CA LYS A 63 16.82 -4.19 2.72
C LYS A 63 16.72 -5.17 1.56
N ILE A 64 16.22 -6.36 1.82
CA ILE A 64 16.08 -7.44 0.85
C ILE A 64 14.68 -8.09 1.00
N SER A 65 14.05 -8.49 -0.11
CA SER A 65 12.77 -9.20 -0.05
C SER A 65 12.95 -10.66 0.37
N PHE A 66 11.89 -11.25 0.89
CA PHE A 66 11.82 -12.68 1.22
C PHE A 66 12.11 -13.57 0.00
N ASP A 67 11.64 -13.16 -1.18
CA ASP A 67 11.88 -13.87 -2.43
C ASP A 67 13.38 -13.98 -2.73
N TYR A 68 14.13 -12.87 -2.61
CA TYR A 68 15.58 -12.88 -2.83
C TYR A 68 16.35 -13.56 -1.70
N ALA A 69 15.97 -13.29 -0.44
CA ALA A 69 16.75 -13.78 0.70
C ALA A 69 16.54 -15.27 0.96
N VAL A 70 15.37 -15.81 0.68
CA VAL A 70 14.97 -17.17 1.03
C VAL A 70 14.57 -17.97 -0.20
N VAL A 71 13.57 -17.54 -0.97
CA VAL A 71 12.94 -18.38 -1.98
C VAL A 71 13.89 -18.74 -3.12
N GLU A 72 14.70 -17.80 -3.61
CA GLU A 72 15.71 -18.09 -4.66
C GLU A 72 16.76 -19.12 -4.24
N HIS A 73 16.99 -19.27 -2.94
CA HIS A 73 18.01 -20.15 -2.38
C HIS A 73 17.46 -21.45 -1.80
N GLU A 74 16.13 -21.61 -1.78
CA GLU A 74 15.50 -22.79 -1.22
C GLU A 74 15.47 -23.94 -2.26
N PRO A 75 16.13 -25.06 -2.00
CA PRO A 75 16.17 -26.18 -2.94
C PRO A 75 14.89 -27.03 -2.95
N GLU A 76 14.09 -26.95 -1.89
CA GLU A 76 12.93 -27.82 -1.65
C GLU A 76 11.62 -27.04 -1.75
N ILE A 77 11.37 -26.40 -2.90
CA ILE A 77 10.12 -25.69 -3.16
C ILE A 77 9.14 -26.59 -3.91
N GLU A 78 7.91 -26.59 -3.47
CA GLU A 78 6.77 -27.16 -4.20
C GLU A 78 5.83 -26.04 -4.65
N VAL A 79 5.21 -26.21 -5.81
CA VAL A 79 4.22 -25.29 -6.35
C VAL A 79 2.87 -25.96 -6.48
N MET A 80 1.83 -25.25 -6.08
CA MET A 80 0.45 -25.57 -6.34
C MET A 80 -0.09 -24.62 -7.41
N ARG A 81 -0.50 -25.17 -8.55
CA ARG A 81 -1.08 -24.37 -9.63
C ARG A 81 -2.45 -23.85 -9.22
N PHE A 82 -2.66 -22.59 -9.40
CA PHE A 82 -3.96 -21.95 -9.25
C PHE A 82 -4.56 -21.72 -10.65
N ALA A 83 -5.80 -22.16 -10.85
CA ALA A 83 -6.51 -22.05 -12.12
C ALA A 83 -7.65 -21.03 -12.10
N GLY A 84 -7.82 -20.29 -11.01
CA GLY A 84 -8.79 -19.22 -10.88
C GLY A 84 -8.29 -17.89 -11.41
N THR A 85 -9.06 -16.83 -11.18
CA THR A 85 -8.66 -15.45 -11.49
C THR A 85 -7.72 -14.94 -10.40
N TRP A 86 -6.55 -14.44 -10.81
CA TRP A 86 -5.60 -13.75 -9.95
C TRP A 86 -5.11 -12.51 -10.69
N LYS A 87 -5.09 -11.37 -10.02
CA LYS A 87 -4.64 -10.10 -10.60
C LYS A 87 -3.92 -9.28 -9.54
N ASP A 88 -2.76 -8.77 -9.89
CA ASP A 88 -2.05 -7.77 -9.09
C ASP A 88 -2.73 -6.41 -9.29
N LEU A 89 -3.15 -5.79 -8.18
CA LEU A 89 -3.77 -4.46 -8.15
C LEU A 89 -2.79 -3.38 -7.69
N GLY A 90 -1.50 -3.62 -7.85
CA GLY A 90 -0.42 -2.74 -7.40
C GLY A 90 -0.28 -1.42 -8.17
N THR A 91 -1.06 -1.21 -9.24
CA THR A 91 -1.09 0.05 -10.00
C THR A 91 -2.53 0.54 -10.18
N TRP A 92 -2.69 1.85 -10.38
CA TRP A 92 -4.00 2.43 -10.66
C TRP A 92 -4.62 1.84 -11.93
N ASN A 93 -3.82 1.55 -12.96
CA ASN A 93 -4.30 0.92 -14.18
C ASN A 93 -4.94 -0.44 -13.87
N THR A 94 -4.20 -1.33 -13.20
CA THR A 94 -4.71 -2.68 -12.89
C THR A 94 -5.89 -2.66 -11.91
N LEU A 95 -5.90 -1.71 -10.96
CA LEU A 95 -7.04 -1.50 -10.08
C LEU A 95 -8.30 -1.10 -10.85
N THR A 96 -8.19 -0.09 -11.75
CA THR A 96 -9.36 0.39 -12.51
C THR A 96 -9.92 -0.64 -13.47
N GLU A 97 -9.11 -1.56 -13.98
CA GLU A 97 -9.57 -2.70 -14.77
C GLU A 97 -10.37 -3.75 -13.96
N ALA A 98 -10.19 -3.76 -12.64
CA ALA A 98 -10.89 -4.67 -11.73
C ALA A 98 -12.09 -4.01 -11.03
N MET A 99 -12.32 -2.72 -11.24
CA MET A 99 -13.46 -2.00 -10.66
C MET A 99 -14.75 -2.32 -11.43
N ASP A 100 -15.83 -2.61 -10.71
CA ASP A 100 -17.16 -2.80 -11.27
C ASP A 100 -17.83 -1.48 -11.66
N SER A 101 -17.35 -0.36 -11.14
CA SER A 101 -17.89 0.98 -11.37
C SER A 101 -16.79 1.95 -11.77
N HIS A 102 -17.13 2.92 -12.61
CA HIS A 102 -16.22 4.00 -12.98
C HIS A 102 -15.93 4.98 -11.85
N ALA A 103 -16.68 4.94 -10.77
CA ALA A 103 -16.47 5.82 -9.62
C ALA A 103 -16.63 5.10 -8.28
N VAL A 104 -15.75 5.45 -7.35
CA VAL A 104 -15.91 5.29 -5.91
C VAL A 104 -15.95 6.70 -5.32
N GLY A 105 -16.99 7.01 -4.50
CA GLY A 105 -17.27 8.38 -4.06
C GLY A 105 -18.03 9.20 -5.10
N GLU A 106 -18.19 10.49 -4.83
CA GLU A 106 -19.03 11.36 -5.66
C GLU A 106 -18.26 11.86 -6.89
N ALA A 107 -18.71 11.44 -8.08
CA ALA A 107 -18.15 11.85 -9.36
C ALA A 107 -19.21 11.95 -10.45
N LEU A 108 -19.02 12.90 -11.36
CA LEU A 108 -19.87 13.12 -12.55
C LEU A 108 -19.00 13.08 -13.79
N PHE A 109 -19.53 12.46 -14.85
CA PHE A 109 -18.86 12.35 -16.14
C PHE A 109 -19.76 12.88 -17.24
N ASN A 110 -19.21 13.64 -18.18
CA ASN A 110 -19.96 13.96 -19.39
C ASN A 110 -19.85 12.82 -20.42
N GLU A 111 -20.69 12.90 -21.46
CA GLU A 111 -20.79 11.89 -22.53
C GLU A 111 -19.53 11.74 -23.40
N LYS A 112 -18.55 12.64 -23.25
CA LYS A 112 -17.28 12.61 -23.97
C LYS A 112 -16.15 11.95 -23.17
N CYS A 113 -16.43 11.49 -21.95
CA CYS A 113 -15.48 10.74 -21.18
C CYS A 113 -15.43 9.28 -21.65
N GLU A 114 -14.23 8.78 -21.91
CA GLU A 114 -13.98 7.40 -22.31
C GLU A 114 -12.99 6.76 -21.36
N ASN A 115 -13.33 5.61 -20.77
CA ASN A 115 -12.47 4.82 -19.87
C ASN A 115 -11.85 5.65 -18.72
N VAL A 116 -12.65 6.56 -18.14
CA VAL A 116 -12.24 7.38 -17.00
C VAL A 116 -12.71 6.74 -15.70
N HIS A 117 -11.84 6.67 -14.70
CA HIS A 117 -12.17 6.18 -13.36
C HIS A 117 -11.82 7.22 -12.31
N VAL A 118 -12.67 7.33 -11.30
CA VAL A 118 -12.48 8.24 -10.18
C VAL A 118 -12.56 7.47 -8.87
N VAL A 119 -11.58 7.68 -7.99
CA VAL A 119 -11.63 7.26 -6.59
C VAL A 119 -11.59 8.54 -5.74
N ASN A 120 -12.73 8.92 -5.20
CA ASN A 120 -12.90 10.16 -4.46
C ASN A 120 -13.22 9.86 -2.99
N GLU A 121 -12.27 10.12 -2.11
CA GLU A 121 -12.42 10.00 -0.66
C GLU A 121 -12.75 11.34 0.02
N LEU A 122 -12.92 12.40 -0.78
CA LEU A 122 -13.27 13.73 -0.28
C LEU A 122 -14.80 13.93 -0.24
N ASP A 123 -15.24 14.83 0.63
CA ASP A 123 -16.66 15.24 0.77
C ASP A 123 -17.06 16.32 -0.28
N VAL A 124 -16.39 16.35 -1.43
CA VAL A 124 -16.68 17.28 -2.54
C VAL A 124 -16.78 16.51 -3.85
N PRO A 125 -17.72 16.86 -4.75
CA PRO A 125 -17.88 16.16 -6.02
C PRO A 125 -16.71 16.44 -6.97
N ILE A 126 -16.41 15.44 -7.83
CA ILE A 126 -15.45 15.57 -8.93
C ILE A 126 -16.22 15.54 -10.26
N LEU A 127 -16.03 16.56 -11.09
CA LEU A 127 -16.58 16.61 -12.43
C LEU A 127 -15.48 16.33 -13.47
N CYS A 128 -15.66 15.30 -14.27
CA CYS A 128 -14.78 14.93 -15.37
C CYS A 128 -15.46 15.22 -16.71
N MET A 129 -14.78 15.92 -17.60
CA MET A 129 -15.32 16.29 -18.93
C MET A 129 -14.30 16.02 -20.03
N GLY A 130 -14.69 15.21 -21.01
CA GLY A 130 -13.92 14.99 -22.24
C GLY A 130 -12.57 14.30 -22.02
N LEU A 131 -12.39 13.60 -20.90
CA LEU A 131 -11.18 12.86 -20.57
C LEU A 131 -11.19 11.48 -21.21
N LYS A 132 -10.00 10.94 -21.46
CA LYS A 132 -9.83 9.61 -22.04
C LYS A 132 -8.68 8.88 -21.38
N ASP A 133 -8.91 7.60 -21.03
CA ASP A 133 -7.92 6.71 -20.41
C ASP A 133 -7.25 7.31 -19.16
N VAL A 134 -8.03 7.98 -18.32
CA VAL A 134 -7.56 8.71 -17.14
C VAL A 134 -8.06 8.07 -15.85
N VAL A 135 -7.21 8.07 -14.85
CA VAL A 135 -7.59 7.85 -13.45
C VAL A 135 -7.43 9.14 -12.64
N VAL A 136 -8.45 9.46 -11.84
CA VAL A 136 -8.42 10.53 -10.84
C VAL A 136 -8.57 9.89 -9.48
N SER A 137 -7.61 10.11 -8.60
CA SER A 137 -7.69 9.72 -7.18
C SER A 137 -7.59 10.96 -6.32
N ALA A 138 -8.56 11.19 -5.47
CA ALA A 138 -8.59 12.34 -4.55
C ALA A 138 -8.76 11.86 -3.12
N SER A 139 -7.79 12.20 -2.29
CA SER A 139 -7.76 11.92 -0.85
C SER A 139 -7.34 13.16 -0.08
N PRO A 140 -7.46 13.18 1.25
CA PRO A 140 -6.95 14.29 2.05
C PRO A 140 -5.44 14.54 1.91
N GLU A 141 -4.65 13.51 1.54
CA GLU A 141 -3.21 13.60 1.34
C GLU A 141 -2.83 14.21 0.00
N GLY A 142 -3.74 14.19 -0.99
CA GLY A 142 -3.46 14.75 -2.31
C GLY A 142 -4.39 14.26 -3.41
N ILE A 143 -4.21 14.85 -4.58
CA ILE A 143 -4.99 14.51 -5.77
C ILE A 143 -4.05 14.05 -6.87
N LEU A 144 -4.31 12.87 -7.39
CA LEU A 144 -3.67 12.32 -8.58
C LEU A 144 -4.61 12.47 -9.77
N VAL A 145 -4.10 13.00 -10.86
CA VAL A 145 -4.74 12.94 -12.18
C VAL A 145 -3.69 12.36 -13.14
N SER A 146 -3.94 11.20 -13.67
CA SER A 146 -2.95 10.49 -14.49
C SER A 146 -3.60 9.76 -15.66
N ASP A 147 -2.90 9.71 -16.77
CA ASP A 147 -3.10 8.65 -17.75
C ASP A 147 -2.92 7.29 -17.05
N LYS A 148 -3.73 6.30 -17.44
CA LYS A 148 -3.75 5.00 -16.77
C LYS A 148 -2.44 4.22 -16.90
N GLU A 149 -1.81 4.22 -18.07
CA GLU A 149 -0.53 3.54 -18.29
C GLU A 149 0.59 4.25 -17.52
N GLN A 150 0.61 5.59 -17.56
CA GLN A 150 1.59 6.40 -16.84
C GLN A 150 1.48 6.26 -15.33
N SER A 151 0.30 5.95 -14.81
CA SER A 151 0.08 5.72 -13.38
C SER A 151 0.93 4.59 -12.80
N SER A 152 1.40 3.67 -13.62
CA SER A 152 2.31 2.60 -13.22
C SER A 152 3.72 3.10 -12.86
N TYR A 153 4.09 4.31 -13.25
CA TYR A 153 5.41 4.91 -13.07
C TYR A 153 5.43 6.05 -12.04
N ILE A 154 4.39 6.22 -11.24
CA ILE A 154 4.24 7.36 -10.31
C ILE A 154 5.25 7.36 -9.16
N LYS A 155 5.77 6.20 -8.76
CA LYS A 155 6.57 6.02 -7.53
C LYS A 155 7.74 7.00 -7.37
N PRO A 156 8.57 7.27 -8.39
CA PRO A 156 9.66 8.25 -8.27
C PRO A 156 9.16 9.67 -7.98
N TYR A 157 8.01 10.04 -8.53
CA TYR A 157 7.42 11.38 -8.37
C TYR A 157 6.75 11.53 -7.00
N VAL A 158 5.97 10.54 -6.59
CA VAL A 158 5.31 10.53 -5.28
C VAL A 158 6.34 10.67 -4.15
N ASN A 159 7.47 9.99 -4.26
CA ASN A 159 8.54 10.08 -3.25
C ASN A 159 9.17 11.47 -3.11
N THR A 160 8.95 12.38 -4.06
CA THR A 160 9.44 13.77 -4.00
C THR A 160 8.42 14.75 -3.42
N LEU A 161 7.18 14.32 -3.24
CA LEU A 161 6.14 15.16 -2.65
C LEU A 161 6.32 15.23 -1.12
N ASP A 162 6.02 16.39 -0.56
CA ASP A 162 5.95 16.55 0.89
C ASP A 162 4.65 15.90 1.40
N HIS A 163 4.80 14.73 1.99
CA HIS A 163 3.66 13.97 2.50
C HIS A 163 3.34 14.38 3.93
N ARG A 164 2.17 14.97 4.12
CA ARG A 164 1.59 15.18 5.43
C ARG A 164 0.51 14.14 5.68
N VAL A 165 0.53 13.53 6.85
CA VAL A 165 -0.54 12.61 7.25
C VAL A 165 -1.75 13.45 7.63
N MET A 166 -2.74 13.50 6.74
CA MET A 166 -3.96 14.29 6.93
C MET A 166 -5.06 13.51 7.66
N VAL A 167 -5.04 12.19 7.55
CA VAL A 167 -5.97 11.29 8.23
C VAL A 167 -5.20 10.08 8.73
N ALA A 168 -5.46 9.64 9.96
CA ALA A 168 -4.94 8.35 10.42
C ALA A 168 -5.89 7.69 11.41
N GLU A 169 -6.00 6.37 11.26
CA GLU A 169 -6.60 5.50 12.27
C GLU A 169 -5.54 5.07 13.28
N LYS A 170 -5.93 5.03 14.55
CA LYS A 170 -5.09 4.65 15.68
C LYS A 170 -5.82 3.62 16.53
N SER A 171 -5.12 2.93 17.40
CA SER A 171 -5.74 1.98 18.34
C SER A 171 -6.81 2.61 19.24
N TRP A 172 -6.74 3.90 19.48
CA TRP A 172 -7.68 4.65 20.33
C TRP A 172 -8.80 5.35 19.55
N GLY A 173 -8.74 5.42 18.22
CA GLY A 173 -9.72 6.13 17.38
C GLY A 173 -9.09 6.65 16.10
N SER A 174 -9.37 7.89 15.72
CA SER A 174 -8.83 8.50 14.51
C SER A 174 -8.58 9.99 14.65
N PHE A 175 -7.78 10.53 13.75
CA PHE A 175 -7.71 11.97 13.56
C PHE A 175 -7.80 12.36 12.08
N LYS A 176 -8.39 13.54 11.81
CA LYS A 176 -8.43 14.18 10.50
C LYS A 176 -7.97 15.63 10.65
N VAL A 177 -6.99 16.03 9.89
CA VAL A 177 -6.60 17.43 9.76
C VAL A 177 -7.68 18.17 8.99
N ILE A 178 -8.21 19.24 9.53
CA ILE A 178 -9.29 20.05 8.95
C ILE A 178 -8.72 21.27 8.23
N ASP A 179 -7.71 21.88 8.84
CA ASP A 179 -7.13 23.12 8.33
C ASP A 179 -5.64 23.20 8.70
N ILE A 180 -4.84 23.74 7.81
CA ILE A 180 -3.40 23.99 8.02
C ILE A 180 -3.08 25.38 7.49
N ASP A 181 -2.52 26.22 8.36
CA ASP A 181 -1.89 27.49 8.01
C ASP A 181 -0.40 27.46 8.41
N LYS A 182 0.32 28.53 8.11
CA LYS A 182 1.75 28.64 8.39
C LYS A 182 2.11 28.44 9.86
N ALA A 183 1.24 28.86 10.77
CA ALA A 183 1.49 28.86 12.22
C ALA A 183 0.48 28.05 13.02
N SER A 184 -0.54 27.47 12.39
CA SER A 184 -1.60 26.76 13.10
C SER A 184 -2.09 25.54 12.30
N MET A 185 -2.63 24.57 13.03
CA MET A 185 -3.27 23.39 12.47
C MET A 185 -4.51 23.04 13.28
N THR A 186 -5.63 22.82 12.61
CA THR A 186 -6.86 22.36 13.25
C THR A 186 -7.06 20.88 12.94
N ILE A 187 -7.25 20.09 13.98
CA ILE A 187 -7.41 18.64 13.86
C ILE A 187 -8.72 18.23 14.55
N LYS A 188 -9.52 17.42 13.86
CA LYS A 188 -10.62 16.69 14.47
C LYS A 188 -10.07 15.37 14.98
N VAL A 189 -10.21 15.13 16.29
CA VAL A 189 -9.88 13.84 16.93
C VAL A 189 -11.18 13.13 17.30
N THR A 190 -11.27 11.86 16.99
CA THR A 190 -12.37 10.98 17.41
C THR A 190 -11.82 9.87 18.28
N LEU A 191 -12.29 9.78 19.52
CA LEU A 191 -11.95 8.69 20.44
C LEU A 191 -13.03 7.62 20.40
N ASN A 192 -12.64 6.37 20.31
CA ASN A 192 -13.54 5.24 20.44
C ASN A 192 -13.96 5.07 21.90
N ALA A 193 -15.18 4.60 22.12
CA ALA A 193 -15.68 4.35 23.48
C ALA A 193 -14.75 3.37 24.24
N GLY A 194 -14.41 3.72 25.47
CA GLY A 194 -13.52 2.93 26.33
C GLY A 194 -12.03 3.03 25.97
N HIS A 195 -11.65 3.90 25.05
CA HIS A 195 -10.25 4.13 24.67
C HIS A 195 -9.75 5.48 25.20
N GLN A 196 -8.45 5.59 25.25
CA GLN A 196 -7.75 6.81 25.68
C GLN A 196 -6.51 7.06 24.84
N MET A 197 -6.17 8.31 24.65
CA MET A 197 -4.87 8.71 24.10
C MET A 197 -3.80 8.65 25.19
N ASN A 198 -2.56 8.35 24.79
CA ASN A 198 -1.43 8.45 25.71
C ASN A 198 -1.23 9.90 26.15
N TYR A 199 -0.88 10.07 27.42
CA TYR A 199 -0.42 11.37 27.90
C TYR A 199 0.83 11.80 27.14
N HIS A 200 0.84 13.03 26.64
CA HIS A 200 1.96 13.59 25.89
C HIS A 200 2.07 15.09 26.10
N SER A 201 3.22 15.65 25.79
CA SER A 201 3.48 17.08 25.82
C SER A 201 4.26 17.50 24.57
N HIS A 202 4.22 18.76 24.24
CA HIS A 202 4.93 19.34 23.11
C HIS A 202 5.91 20.42 23.57
N GLN A 203 7.07 20.47 22.93
CA GLN A 203 8.11 21.49 23.22
C GLN A 203 8.02 22.70 22.29
N HIS A 204 7.34 22.59 21.16
CA HIS A 204 7.37 23.58 20.08
C HIS A 204 5.99 24.02 19.60
N ARG A 205 4.93 23.61 20.31
CA ARG A 205 3.56 24.04 20.01
C ARG A 205 2.70 24.02 21.24
N ASP A 206 1.71 24.91 21.27
CA ASP A 206 0.61 24.91 22.23
C ASP A 206 -0.61 24.24 21.61
N GLU A 207 -1.48 23.65 22.44
CA GLU A 207 -2.72 23.02 22.01
C GLU A 207 -3.90 23.56 22.80
N VAL A 208 -5.00 23.78 22.09
CA VAL A 208 -6.32 24.06 22.67
C VAL A 208 -7.27 22.98 22.31
N TRP A 209 -7.83 22.31 23.29
CA TRP A 209 -8.80 21.21 23.10
C TRP A 209 -10.21 21.71 23.34
N THR A 210 -11.11 21.43 22.37
CA THR A 210 -12.53 21.71 22.48
C THR A 210 -13.30 20.42 22.28
N VAL A 211 -14.05 19.97 23.29
CA VAL A 211 -14.96 18.83 23.16
C VAL A 211 -16.23 19.30 22.48
N ILE A 212 -16.46 18.82 21.24
CA ILE A 212 -17.61 19.23 20.42
C ILE A 212 -18.75 18.21 20.48
N ALA A 213 -18.48 16.97 20.89
CA ALA A 213 -19.47 15.91 21.05
C ALA A 213 -18.99 14.85 22.04
N GLY A 214 -19.93 14.18 22.70
CA GLY A 214 -19.64 13.10 23.65
C GLY A 214 -19.34 13.56 25.08
N LYS A 215 -18.95 12.59 25.91
CA LYS A 215 -18.49 12.78 27.29
C LYS A 215 -17.26 11.94 27.49
N GLY A 216 -16.24 12.50 28.06
CA GLY A 216 -14.97 11.86 28.42
C GLY A 216 -14.57 12.20 29.86
#